data_4f7283aa41bcce475cc416ec13fcd222
#
_entry.id   4f7283aa41bcce475cc416ec13fcd222
#
_cell.length_a   1.000
_cell.length_b   1.000
_cell.length_c   1.000
_cell.angle_alpha   90.00
_cell.angle_beta   90.00
_cell.angle_gamma   90.00
#
_symmetry.space_group_name_H-M   'P 1'
#
loop_
_entity.id
_entity.type
_entity.pdbx_description
1 polymer ?
#
loop_
_entity_poly.entity_id
_entity_poly.type
_entity_poly.pdbx_seq_one_letter_code
_entity_poly.pdbx_strand_id
1 'polypeptide(L)'
;MIKGLISPILSPFNEDLSFNQSLYNELAEDLLANGCAGLAPFGTTGEALSIGNEERIRALQGLIDSGIDPSIMIPGTGLCNITDTIKMSKHALDLGCHGIMTLPPFYFKGMSDEGLFNYFEKLIEGINHQSLKIYLYHLQYDLNF
;
A
#
# COMPACT_ATOMS: atom_id res chain seq x y z
N MET A 1 -15.94 2.60 -6.84
CA MET A 1 -14.93 1.60 -7.27
C MET A 1 -14.17 2.20 -8.44
N ILE A 2 -12.84 2.22 -8.41
CA ILE A 2 -11.99 2.69 -9.52
C ILE A 2 -12.24 1.77 -10.71
N LYS A 3 -12.51 2.34 -11.88
CA LYS A 3 -12.76 1.58 -13.12
C LYS A 3 -11.63 1.85 -14.09
N GLY A 4 -10.93 0.82 -14.50
CA GLY A 4 -9.81 0.91 -15.43
C GLY A 4 -8.55 0.25 -14.89
N LEU A 5 -7.42 0.56 -15.50
CA LEU A 5 -6.11 0.05 -15.10
C LEU A 5 -5.62 0.77 -13.83
N ILE A 6 -5.30 0.00 -12.81
CA ILE A 6 -4.62 0.50 -11.61
C ILE A 6 -3.17 0.03 -11.70
N SER A 7 -2.23 0.95 -11.74
CA SER A 7 -0.81 0.62 -11.88
C SER A 7 -0.11 0.57 -10.52
N PRO A 8 0.69 -0.47 -10.23
CA PRO A 8 1.65 -0.40 -9.14
C PRO A 8 2.77 0.57 -9.53
N ILE A 9 3.18 1.43 -8.59
CA ILE A 9 4.24 2.41 -8.82
C ILE A 9 5.57 1.83 -8.34
N LEU A 10 6.62 1.99 -9.14
CA LEU A 10 8.00 1.73 -8.73
C LEU A 10 8.44 2.76 -7.70
N SER A 11 9.29 2.35 -6.77
CA SER A 11 9.84 3.25 -5.73
C SER A 11 11.28 3.62 -6.08
N PRO A 12 11.53 4.86 -6.52
CA PRO A 12 12.87 5.29 -6.85
C PRO A 12 13.65 5.67 -5.59
N PHE A 13 14.95 5.38 -5.63
CA PHE A 13 15.90 5.72 -4.58
C PHE A 13 17.03 6.59 -5.14
N ASN A 14 17.58 7.44 -4.28
CA ASN A 14 18.81 8.16 -4.54
C ASN A 14 20.03 7.25 -4.36
N GLU A 15 21.22 7.72 -4.75
CA GLU A 15 22.47 6.96 -4.60
C GLU A 15 22.79 6.61 -3.13
N ASP A 16 22.32 7.44 -2.18
CA ASP A 16 22.46 7.23 -0.75
C ASP A 16 21.37 6.32 -0.15
N LEU A 17 20.56 5.69 -1.00
CA LEU A 17 19.43 4.81 -0.67
C LEU A 17 18.23 5.51 -0.01
N SER A 18 18.22 6.82 0.09
CA SER A 18 17.02 7.57 0.52
C SER A 18 15.94 7.54 -0.57
N PHE A 19 14.68 7.62 -0.16
CA PHE A 19 13.56 7.64 -1.08
C PHE A 19 13.55 8.92 -1.93
N ASN A 20 13.42 8.78 -3.26
CA ASN A 20 13.38 9.93 -4.17
C ASN A 20 11.95 10.37 -4.45
N GLN A 21 11.45 11.30 -3.63
CA GLN A 21 10.07 11.78 -3.73
C GLN A 21 9.78 12.49 -5.06
N SER A 22 10.73 13.27 -5.60
CA SER A 22 10.51 14.02 -6.85
C SER A 22 10.25 13.07 -8.01
N LEU A 23 11.13 12.09 -8.18
CA LEU A 23 10.99 11.09 -9.24
C LEU A 23 9.76 10.20 -9.02
N TYR A 24 9.38 9.96 -7.76
CA TYR A 24 8.16 9.20 -7.45
C TYR A 24 6.90 9.93 -7.90
N ASN A 25 6.83 11.24 -7.69
CA ASN A 25 5.72 12.07 -8.15
C ASN A 25 5.67 12.10 -9.70
N GLU A 26 6.81 12.28 -10.36
CA GLU A 26 6.90 12.26 -11.83
C GLU A 26 6.42 10.92 -12.42
N LEU A 27 6.82 9.80 -11.84
CA LEU A 27 6.35 8.47 -12.26
C LEU A 27 4.84 8.31 -12.07
N ALA A 28 4.29 8.81 -10.98
CA ALA A 28 2.85 8.75 -10.73
C ALA A 28 2.06 9.59 -11.74
N GLU A 29 2.51 10.81 -12.03
CA GLU A 29 1.93 11.69 -13.03
C GLU A 29 2.01 11.07 -14.44
N ASP A 30 3.14 10.50 -14.82
CA ASP A 30 3.33 9.84 -16.12
C ASP A 30 2.38 8.65 -16.29
N LEU A 31 2.23 7.80 -15.27
CA LEU A 31 1.29 6.68 -15.32
C LEU A 31 -0.16 7.15 -15.53
N LEU A 32 -0.57 8.20 -14.84
CA LEU A 32 -1.92 8.77 -14.99
C LEU A 32 -2.10 9.42 -16.36
N ALA A 33 -1.11 10.17 -16.84
CA ALA A 33 -1.12 10.80 -18.17
C ALA A 33 -1.19 9.76 -19.29
N ASN A 34 -0.64 8.57 -19.09
CA ASN A 34 -0.67 7.45 -20.03
C ASN A 34 -1.89 6.51 -19.84
N GLY A 35 -2.92 6.95 -19.13
CA GLY A 35 -4.24 6.31 -19.12
C GLY A 35 -4.48 5.34 -17.97
N CYS A 36 -3.63 5.29 -16.94
CA CYS A 36 -3.96 4.59 -15.72
C CYS A 36 -5.11 5.32 -15.01
N ALA A 37 -6.10 4.55 -14.56
CA ALA A 37 -7.27 5.07 -13.82
C ALA A 37 -7.01 5.20 -12.31
N GLY A 38 -5.92 4.65 -11.83
CA GLY A 38 -5.53 4.70 -10.43
C GLY A 38 -4.14 4.15 -10.20
N LEU A 39 -3.69 4.28 -8.97
CA LEU A 39 -2.34 3.94 -8.55
C LEU A 39 -2.37 3.00 -7.33
N ALA A 40 -1.45 2.06 -7.28
CA ALA A 40 -1.21 1.18 -6.13
C ALA A 40 0.22 1.40 -5.58
N PRO A 41 0.43 2.46 -4.77
CA PRO A 41 1.70 2.71 -4.09
C PRO A 41 2.07 1.56 -3.14
N PHE A 42 3.36 1.32 -2.97
CA PHE A 42 3.89 0.39 -1.96
C PHE A 42 3.38 -1.05 -2.06
N GLY A 43 3.19 -1.54 -3.27
CA GLY A 43 3.01 -2.96 -3.54
C GLY A 43 4.35 -3.70 -3.64
N THR A 44 4.31 -4.97 -4.04
CA THR A 44 5.51 -5.80 -4.30
C THR A 44 6.38 -5.20 -5.40
N THR A 45 5.77 -4.71 -6.48
CA THR A 45 6.46 -4.03 -7.59
C THR A 45 7.19 -2.76 -7.11
N GLY A 46 6.61 -2.04 -6.16
CA GLY A 46 7.19 -0.85 -5.54
C GLY A 46 8.15 -1.16 -4.39
N GLU A 47 8.60 -2.41 -4.24
CA GLU A 47 9.58 -2.82 -3.25
C GLU A 47 9.28 -2.31 -1.82
N ALA A 48 8.00 -2.36 -1.44
CA ALA A 48 7.53 -1.78 -0.17
C ALA A 48 8.33 -2.21 1.07
N LEU A 49 8.88 -3.44 1.06
CA LEU A 49 9.65 -3.96 2.18
C LEU A 49 11.07 -3.37 2.28
N SER A 50 11.54 -2.70 1.23
CA SER A 50 12.81 -1.98 1.21
C SER A 50 12.68 -0.55 1.75
N ILE A 51 11.45 -0.08 2.05
CA ILE A 51 11.16 1.29 2.47
C ILE A 51 10.69 1.29 3.92
N GLY A 52 11.27 2.16 4.74
CA GLY A 52 10.86 2.32 6.14
C GLY A 52 9.41 2.82 6.26
N ASN A 53 8.70 2.40 7.31
CA ASN A 53 7.28 2.76 7.49
C ASN A 53 7.05 4.27 7.49
N GLU A 54 7.92 5.04 8.16
CA GLU A 54 7.83 6.50 8.20
C GLU A 54 8.14 7.15 6.84
N GLU A 55 9.00 6.53 6.02
CA GLU A 55 9.24 6.99 4.65
C GLU A 55 8.02 6.75 3.77
N ARG A 56 7.38 5.56 3.89
CA ARG A 56 6.14 5.26 3.15
C ARG A 56 5.01 6.23 3.52
N ILE A 57 4.89 6.58 4.80
CA ILE A 57 3.93 7.59 5.28
C ILE A 57 4.21 8.94 4.63
N ARG A 58 5.47 9.41 4.66
CA ARG A 58 5.85 10.67 4.01
C ARG A 58 5.69 10.63 2.49
N ALA A 59 6.06 9.52 1.88
CA ALA A 59 5.97 9.38 0.43
C ALA A 59 4.52 9.38 -0.08
N LEU A 60 3.58 8.78 0.66
CA LEU A 60 2.15 8.86 0.34
C LEU A 60 1.63 10.29 0.47
N GLN A 61 2.00 11.00 1.55
CA GLN A 61 1.67 12.40 1.72
C GLN A 61 2.25 13.24 0.57
N GLY A 62 3.50 12.99 0.18
CA GLY A 62 4.15 13.71 -0.91
C GLY A 62 3.47 13.55 -2.28
N LEU A 63 2.86 12.39 -2.58
CA LEU A 63 2.02 12.22 -3.77
C LEU A 63 0.79 13.13 -3.73
N ILE A 64 0.15 13.25 -2.58
CA ILE A 64 -1.04 14.08 -2.41
C ILE A 64 -0.68 15.56 -2.46
N ASP A 65 0.40 15.95 -1.82
CA ASP A 65 0.91 17.33 -1.82
C ASP A 65 1.33 17.79 -3.23
N SER A 66 1.71 16.85 -4.12
CA SER A 66 1.97 17.13 -5.53
C SER A 66 0.70 17.32 -6.38
N GLY A 67 -0.48 17.06 -5.81
CA GLY A 67 -1.76 17.26 -6.47
C GLY A 67 -2.44 16.00 -6.97
N ILE A 68 -1.89 14.81 -6.69
CA ILE A 68 -2.52 13.54 -7.06
C ILE A 68 -3.73 13.29 -6.13
N ASP A 69 -4.89 13.02 -6.75
CA ASP A 69 -6.12 12.73 -6.03
C ASP A 69 -6.01 11.42 -5.23
N PRO A 70 -6.10 11.45 -3.89
CA PRO A 70 -6.06 10.24 -3.09
C PRO A 70 -7.18 9.25 -3.39
N SER A 71 -8.32 9.71 -3.88
CA SER A 71 -9.48 8.87 -4.20
C SER A 71 -9.24 7.84 -5.32
N ILE A 72 -8.14 7.97 -6.06
CA ILE A 72 -7.71 7.01 -7.08
C ILE A 72 -6.56 6.11 -6.59
N MET A 73 -6.14 6.20 -5.33
CA MET A 73 -5.03 5.43 -4.79
C MET A 73 -5.48 4.27 -3.90
N ILE A 74 -4.78 3.15 -4.01
CA ILE A 74 -4.95 1.94 -3.19
C ILE A 74 -3.57 1.53 -2.67
N PRO A 75 -3.00 2.23 -1.67
CA PRO A 75 -1.67 1.92 -1.17
C PRO A 75 -1.61 0.56 -0.47
N GLY A 76 -0.49 -0.13 -0.64
CA GLY A 76 -0.15 -1.33 0.10
C GLY A 76 0.22 -0.96 1.54
N THR A 77 -0.50 -1.51 2.51
CA THR A 77 -0.28 -1.25 3.95
C THR A 77 0.08 -2.50 4.73
N GLY A 78 0.02 -3.69 4.09
CA GLY A 78 0.27 -4.96 4.76
C GLY A 78 1.70 -5.12 5.23
N LEU A 79 1.86 -5.49 6.51
CA LEU A 79 3.12 -5.80 7.17
C LEU A 79 2.95 -7.07 8.03
N CYS A 80 4.06 -7.63 8.49
CA CYS A 80 4.01 -8.81 9.37
C CYS A 80 3.48 -8.48 10.78
N ASN A 81 3.59 -7.23 11.22
CA ASN A 81 3.00 -6.80 12.49
C ASN A 81 1.70 -6.03 12.26
N ILE A 82 0.68 -6.37 13.05
CA ILE A 82 -0.67 -5.82 12.90
C ILE A 82 -0.75 -4.34 13.31
N THR A 83 0.06 -3.92 14.27
CA THR A 83 0.02 -2.54 14.80
C THR A 83 0.45 -1.51 13.75
N ASP A 84 1.53 -1.77 13.03
CA ASP A 84 1.96 -0.90 11.94
C ASP A 84 1.04 -1.00 10.72
N THR A 85 0.50 -2.20 10.44
CA THR A 85 -0.51 -2.36 9.39
C THR A 85 -1.74 -1.48 9.68
N ILE A 86 -2.24 -1.47 10.92
CA ILE A 86 -3.34 -0.59 11.35
C ILE A 86 -2.95 0.88 11.22
N LYS A 87 -1.76 1.27 11.71
CA LYS A 87 -1.27 2.66 11.65
C LYS A 87 -1.23 3.18 10.22
N MET A 88 -0.60 2.41 9.32
CA MET A 88 -0.47 2.81 7.91
C MET A 88 -1.81 2.83 7.19
N SER A 89 -2.69 1.88 7.51
CA SER A 89 -4.04 1.82 6.94
C SER A 89 -4.88 3.01 7.33
N LYS A 90 -4.87 3.38 8.61
CA LYS A 90 -5.55 4.59 9.09
C LYS A 90 -5.02 5.83 8.39
N HIS A 91 -3.69 5.99 8.34
CA HIS A 91 -3.07 7.13 7.68
C HIS A 91 -3.53 7.27 6.22
N ALA A 92 -3.52 6.17 5.44
CA ALA A 92 -3.97 6.18 4.06
C ALA A 92 -5.46 6.58 3.93
N LEU A 93 -6.32 6.07 4.80
CA LEU A 93 -7.76 6.39 4.80
C LEU A 93 -8.04 7.82 5.27
N ASP A 94 -7.31 8.31 6.27
CA ASP A 94 -7.40 9.69 6.77
C ASP A 94 -7.00 10.70 5.68
N LEU A 95 -6.07 10.33 4.80
CA LEU A 95 -5.67 11.10 3.62
C LEU A 95 -6.71 11.05 2.48
N GLY A 96 -7.73 10.21 2.59
CA GLY A 96 -8.78 10.08 1.58
C GLY A 96 -8.50 9.05 0.48
N CYS A 97 -7.54 8.16 0.66
CA CYS A 97 -7.30 7.08 -0.29
C CYS A 97 -8.56 6.23 -0.52
N HIS A 98 -8.71 5.73 -1.75
CA HIS A 98 -9.89 4.93 -2.13
C HIS A 98 -10.11 3.71 -1.25
N GLY A 99 -9.05 3.12 -0.78
CA GLY A 99 -8.99 1.94 0.06
C GLY A 99 -7.54 1.57 0.32
N ILE A 100 -7.33 0.40 0.88
CA ILE A 100 -5.99 -0.13 1.14
C ILE A 100 -5.83 -1.50 0.50
N MET A 101 -4.62 -1.83 0.09
CA MET A 101 -4.25 -3.18 -0.33
C MET A 101 -3.44 -3.84 0.78
N THR A 102 -3.88 -4.99 1.27
CA THR A 102 -3.18 -5.70 2.33
C THR A 102 -3.14 -7.20 2.08
N LEU A 103 -2.09 -7.81 2.55
CA LEU A 103 -1.87 -9.25 2.57
C LEU A 103 -1.75 -9.72 4.02
N PRO A 104 -1.97 -11.01 4.30
CA PRO A 104 -1.71 -11.56 5.62
C PRO A 104 -0.23 -11.46 5.98
N PRO A 105 0.16 -11.68 7.25
CA PRO A 105 1.55 -11.68 7.69
C PRO A 105 2.38 -12.70 6.91
N PHE A 106 2.98 -12.28 5.82
CA PHE A 106 3.59 -13.10 4.77
C PHE A 106 4.85 -13.86 5.21
N TYR A 107 5.48 -13.45 6.31
CA TYR A 107 6.65 -14.14 6.86
C TYR A 107 6.27 -15.44 7.57
N PHE A 108 5.09 -15.51 8.20
CA PHE A 108 4.64 -16.67 8.96
C PHE A 108 3.95 -17.67 8.03
N LYS A 109 4.58 -18.84 7.86
CA LYS A 109 4.09 -19.92 7.00
C LYS A 109 3.15 -20.86 7.77
N GLY A 110 2.24 -21.52 7.03
CA GLY A 110 1.38 -22.54 7.64
C GLY A 110 0.31 -22.01 8.60
N MET A 111 -0.12 -20.76 8.42
CA MET A 111 -1.26 -20.23 9.17
C MET A 111 -2.52 -21.03 8.88
N SER A 112 -3.32 -21.31 9.93
CA SER A 112 -4.64 -21.91 9.75
C SER A 112 -5.62 -20.89 9.14
N ASP A 113 -6.67 -21.39 8.48
CA ASP A 113 -7.74 -20.55 7.95
C ASP A 113 -8.39 -19.70 9.05
N GLU A 114 -8.58 -20.28 10.25
CA GLU A 114 -9.10 -19.58 11.42
C GLU A 114 -8.15 -18.44 11.86
N GLY A 115 -6.84 -18.72 11.90
CA GLY A 115 -5.84 -17.70 12.24
C GLY A 115 -5.82 -16.54 11.23
N LEU A 116 -5.97 -16.87 9.95
CA LEU A 116 -6.06 -15.87 8.89
C LEU A 116 -7.33 -15.03 9.02
N PHE A 117 -8.48 -15.65 9.28
CA PHE A 117 -9.75 -14.95 9.50
C PHE A 117 -9.66 -14.01 10.71
N ASN A 118 -9.16 -14.52 11.84
CA ASN A 118 -8.99 -13.74 13.06
C ASN A 118 -8.02 -12.55 12.86
N TYR A 119 -6.99 -12.71 12.04
CA TYR A 119 -6.08 -11.60 11.70
C TYR A 119 -6.84 -10.45 11.01
N PHE A 120 -7.63 -10.75 9.97
CA PHE A 120 -8.38 -9.73 9.27
C PHE A 120 -9.48 -9.12 10.12
N GLU A 121 -10.15 -9.91 10.98
CA GLU A 121 -11.12 -9.39 11.94
C GLU A 121 -10.47 -8.35 12.86
N LYS A 122 -9.33 -8.68 13.48
CA LYS A 122 -8.58 -7.76 14.34
C LYS A 122 -8.04 -6.54 13.59
N LEU A 123 -7.65 -6.71 12.35
CA LEU A 123 -7.23 -5.61 11.49
C LEU A 123 -8.39 -4.63 11.24
N ILE A 124 -9.55 -5.13 10.86
CA ILE A 124 -10.76 -4.32 10.62
C ILE A 124 -11.20 -3.58 11.89
N GLU A 125 -11.28 -4.30 13.02
CA GLU A 125 -11.58 -3.71 14.33
C GLU A 125 -10.57 -2.61 14.71
N GLY A 126 -9.29 -2.88 14.51
CA GLY A 126 -8.22 -1.94 14.83
C GLY A 126 -8.21 -0.71 13.95
N ILE A 127 -8.50 -0.84 12.66
CA ILE A 127 -8.60 0.28 11.72
C ILE A 127 -9.84 1.14 12.05
N ASN A 128 -11.00 0.53 12.26
CA ASN A 128 -12.25 1.20 12.64
C ASN A 128 -12.51 2.52 11.91
N HIS A 129 -12.46 2.50 10.58
CA HIS A 129 -12.63 3.69 9.74
C HIS A 129 -13.83 3.54 8.80
N GLN A 130 -14.69 4.59 8.69
CA GLN A 130 -15.94 4.53 7.94
C GLN A 130 -15.75 4.28 6.43
N SER A 131 -14.66 4.76 5.87
CA SER A 131 -14.32 4.60 4.44
C SER A 131 -13.49 3.35 4.16
N LEU A 132 -13.35 2.44 5.12
CA LEU A 132 -12.51 1.25 4.95
C LEU A 132 -12.99 0.38 3.79
N LYS A 133 -12.10 0.18 2.83
CA LYS A 133 -12.20 -0.81 1.76
C LYS A 133 -10.88 -1.55 1.70
N ILE A 134 -10.93 -2.86 1.85
CA ILE A 134 -9.74 -3.72 1.81
C ILE A 134 -9.71 -4.47 0.48
N TYR A 135 -8.62 -4.31 -0.24
CA TYR A 135 -8.26 -5.14 -1.37
C TYR A 135 -7.33 -6.24 -0.85
N LEU A 136 -7.88 -7.44 -0.73
CA LEU A 136 -7.10 -8.60 -0.27
C LEU A 136 -6.10 -8.98 -1.35
N TYR A 137 -4.82 -8.95 -0.99
CA TYR A 137 -3.74 -9.32 -1.88
C TYR A 137 -3.27 -10.73 -1.54
N HIS A 138 -3.51 -11.66 -2.46
CA HIS A 138 -3.03 -13.03 -2.34
C HIS A 138 -1.77 -13.19 -3.19
N LEU A 139 -0.66 -13.41 -2.53
CA LEU A 139 0.60 -13.67 -3.18
C LEU A 139 1.00 -15.13 -2.92
N GLN A 140 0.90 -15.94 -3.94
CA GLN A 140 1.35 -17.33 -3.87
C GLN A 140 2.84 -17.35 -4.22
N TYR A 141 3.69 -17.38 -3.21
CA TYR A 141 5.10 -17.69 -3.41
C TYR A 141 5.28 -19.20 -3.32
N ASP A 142 5.61 -19.84 -4.43
CA ASP A 142 6.25 -21.15 -4.42
C ASP A 142 7.72 -20.97 -4.03
N LEU A 143 7.95 -20.43 -2.83
CA LEU A 143 9.28 -20.36 -2.25
C LEU A 143 9.57 -21.71 -1.60
N ASN A 144 10.06 -22.65 -2.40
CA ASN A 144 10.77 -23.81 -1.92
C ASN A 144 12.14 -23.33 -1.40
N PHE A 145 12.24 -23.00 -0.10
CA PHE A 145 13.50 -22.94 0.64
C PHE A 145 13.65 -24.21 1.43
#